data_eddef57be6b4b930854f02cee02210a9
#
_entry.id   eddef57be6b4b930854f02cee02210a9
#
_cell.length_a   1.000
_cell.length_b   1.000
_cell.length_c   1.000
_cell.angle_alpha   90.00
_cell.angle_beta   90.00
_cell.angle_gamma   90.00
#
_symmetry.space_group_name_H-M   'P 1'
#
loop_
_entity.id
_entity.type
_entity.pdbx_description
1 polymer ?
#
loop_
_entity_poly.entity_id
_entity_poly.type
_entity_poly.pdbx_seq_one_letter_code
_entity_poly.pdbx_strand_id
1 'polypeptide(L)'
;MIQQSTCKVAMGHLELNGFVATHGHVMDVGADFECYNKFKHVFSGHYHTRSNNGSIYYLGNPYEMFWNDVNDKRGFHIYDTDTLKLKTINNPNAMFKVIDYANTPRQMTNFDQYRDKIVKVVVREKDDDKSYDMFMQSLSKANPYDIKVVERTVNMLAPDEDIAQTEDTMTLLNTYIDDLSTDLNKSKIKDILRETYQQACEVL
;
A
#
# COMPACT_ATOMS: atom_id res chain seq x y z
N MET A 1 -12.40 32.29 -6.40
CA MET A 1 -10.92 32.39 -6.32
C MET A 1 -10.23 31.67 -7.49
N ILE A 2 -10.44 30.38 -7.73
CA ILE A 2 -9.77 29.66 -8.84
C ILE A 2 -10.05 30.34 -10.18
N GLN A 3 -11.30 30.62 -10.53
CA GLN A 3 -11.68 31.23 -11.80
C GLN A 3 -11.08 32.61 -12.05
N GLN A 4 -10.77 33.37 -11.02
CA GLN A 4 -10.22 34.74 -11.12
C GLN A 4 -8.69 34.79 -11.15
N SER A 5 -8.02 33.65 -10.88
CA SER A 5 -6.56 33.57 -10.88
C SER A 5 -5.98 33.75 -12.28
N THR A 6 -4.91 34.51 -12.41
CA THR A 6 -4.12 34.69 -13.64
C THR A 6 -2.84 33.85 -13.63
N CYS A 7 -2.61 33.04 -12.59
CA CYS A 7 -1.44 32.19 -12.47
C CYS A 7 -1.43 31.08 -13.53
N LYS A 8 -0.24 30.68 -13.96
CA LYS A 8 -0.05 29.56 -14.91
C LYS A 8 -0.01 28.22 -14.19
N VAL A 9 0.35 28.21 -12.92
CA VAL A 9 0.55 27.01 -12.12
C VAL A 9 -0.29 27.11 -10.85
N ALA A 10 -0.90 26.01 -10.46
CA ALA A 10 -1.58 25.85 -9.18
C ALA A 10 -0.96 24.69 -8.41
N MET A 11 -0.99 24.79 -7.08
CA MET A 11 -0.58 23.72 -6.15
C MET A 11 -1.62 23.56 -5.08
N GLY A 12 -1.90 22.32 -4.69
CA GLY A 12 -2.89 22.03 -3.66
C GLY A 12 -2.80 20.61 -3.13
N HIS A 13 -3.71 20.31 -2.21
CA HIS A 13 -3.94 18.96 -1.70
C HIS A 13 -5.38 18.61 -2.08
N LEU A 14 -5.53 18.07 -3.29
CA LEU A 14 -6.80 17.97 -3.98
C LEU A 14 -7.23 16.50 -4.05
N GLU A 15 -8.50 16.25 -3.82
CA GLU A 15 -9.14 14.96 -4.07
C GLU A 15 -10.00 15.10 -5.35
N LEU A 16 -9.44 14.66 -6.47
CA LEU A 16 -10.08 14.76 -7.78
C LEU A 16 -10.38 13.37 -8.33
N ASN A 17 -11.54 13.23 -8.98
CA ASN A 17 -11.90 11.98 -9.64
C ASN A 17 -11.02 11.71 -10.89
N GLY A 18 -10.98 10.45 -11.33
CA GLY A 18 -10.27 10.03 -12.54
C GLY A 18 -8.76 9.85 -12.39
N PHE A 19 -8.20 9.96 -11.18
CA PHE A 19 -6.77 9.78 -10.91
C PHE A 19 -6.50 8.53 -10.07
N VAL A 20 -5.30 7.98 -10.20
CA VAL A 20 -4.87 6.79 -9.43
C VAL A 20 -4.53 7.21 -8.00
N ALA A 21 -5.25 6.68 -7.02
CA ALA A 21 -5.01 6.95 -5.61
C ALA A 21 -3.99 5.98 -5.00
N THR A 22 -4.16 4.69 -5.29
CA THR A 22 -3.28 3.60 -4.88
C THR A 22 -3.04 2.68 -6.06
N HIS A 23 -2.10 1.75 -5.94
CA HIS A 23 -1.72 0.87 -7.05
C HIS A 23 -2.94 0.16 -7.66
N GLY A 24 -3.21 0.43 -8.94
CA GLY A 24 -4.31 -0.17 -9.70
C GLY A 24 -5.72 0.37 -9.43
N HIS A 25 -5.88 1.32 -8.49
CA HIS A 25 -7.20 1.88 -8.16
C HIS A 25 -7.33 3.32 -8.64
N VAL A 26 -8.23 3.55 -9.59
CA VAL A 26 -8.63 4.88 -10.08
C VAL A 26 -9.81 5.35 -9.25
N MET A 27 -9.73 6.55 -8.69
CA MET A 27 -10.81 7.15 -7.93
C MET A 27 -11.95 7.58 -8.85
N ASP A 28 -13.14 7.09 -8.57
CA ASP A 28 -14.40 7.47 -9.22
C ASP A 28 -15.19 8.53 -8.42
N VAL A 29 -14.73 8.80 -7.19
CA VAL A 29 -15.25 9.85 -6.31
C VAL A 29 -14.23 10.97 -6.20
N GLY A 30 -14.68 12.16 -5.80
CA GLY A 30 -13.86 13.35 -5.66
C GLY A 30 -14.43 14.53 -6.42
N ALA A 31 -13.79 15.68 -6.31
CA ALA A 31 -14.21 16.88 -7.02
C ALA A 31 -13.89 16.77 -8.53
N ASP A 32 -14.70 17.45 -9.33
CA ASP A 32 -14.42 17.61 -10.75
C ASP A 32 -13.20 18.51 -10.96
N PHE A 33 -12.36 18.13 -11.89
CA PHE A 33 -11.13 18.85 -12.20
C PHE A 33 -11.27 19.92 -13.29
N GLU A 34 -12.44 20.10 -13.91
CA GLU A 34 -12.62 21.04 -15.04
C GLU A 34 -12.22 22.48 -14.68
N CYS A 35 -12.49 22.92 -13.45
CA CYS A 35 -12.12 24.27 -13.01
C CYS A 35 -10.60 24.51 -12.99
N TYR A 36 -9.79 23.46 -13.02
CA TYR A 36 -8.33 23.52 -13.05
C TYR A 36 -7.74 23.53 -14.47
N ASN A 37 -8.53 23.25 -15.51
CA ASN A 37 -8.07 23.20 -16.91
C ASN A 37 -7.47 24.51 -17.43
N LYS A 38 -7.76 25.62 -16.77
CA LYS A 38 -7.16 26.92 -17.11
C LYS A 38 -5.67 27.03 -16.76
N PHE A 39 -5.19 26.23 -15.82
CA PHE A 39 -3.80 26.25 -15.44
C PHE A 39 -2.96 25.41 -16.41
N LYS A 40 -1.75 25.87 -16.66
CA LYS A 40 -0.81 25.11 -17.49
C LYS A 40 -0.38 23.82 -16.79
N HIS A 41 -0.12 23.93 -15.48
CA HIS A 41 0.17 22.78 -14.63
C HIS A 41 -0.52 22.94 -13.27
N VAL A 42 -1.03 21.83 -12.76
CA VAL A 42 -1.55 21.69 -11.40
C VAL A 42 -0.80 20.58 -10.70
N PHE A 43 -0.23 20.86 -9.55
CA PHE A 43 0.46 19.86 -8.74
C PHE A 43 -0.36 19.58 -7.49
N SER A 44 -0.64 18.31 -7.24
CA SER A 44 -1.42 17.89 -6.08
C SER A 44 -0.69 16.83 -5.26
N GLY A 45 -0.86 16.91 -3.95
CA GLY A 45 -0.67 15.80 -3.03
C GLY A 45 -1.93 14.95 -2.94
N HIS A 46 -2.25 14.42 -1.77
CA HIS A 46 -3.36 13.54 -1.42
C HIS A 46 -3.16 12.10 -1.85
N TYR A 47 -3.10 11.80 -3.15
CA TYR A 47 -2.86 10.44 -3.63
C TYR A 47 -1.38 10.07 -3.55
N HIS A 48 -1.10 8.89 -3.02
CA HIS A 48 0.26 8.41 -2.78
C HIS A 48 0.95 7.94 -4.06
N THR A 49 0.17 7.45 -5.03
CA THR A 49 0.67 7.00 -6.32
C THR A 49 0.75 8.15 -7.30
N ARG A 50 1.82 8.20 -8.08
CA ARG A 50 1.98 9.20 -9.13
C ARG A 50 1.01 8.94 -10.26
N SER A 51 0.25 9.95 -10.63
CA SER A 51 -0.61 9.91 -11.81
C SER A 51 -0.74 11.30 -12.42
N ASN A 52 -1.09 11.38 -13.70
CA ASN A 52 -1.33 12.66 -14.37
C ASN A 52 -2.22 12.48 -15.60
N ASN A 53 -2.83 13.59 -16.03
CA ASN A 53 -3.58 13.67 -17.28
C ASN A 53 -2.93 14.63 -18.29
N GLY A 54 -1.66 15.01 -18.10
CA GLY A 54 -0.93 15.96 -18.94
C GLY A 54 -0.89 17.40 -18.41
N SER A 55 -1.86 17.83 -17.62
CA SER A 55 -1.89 19.14 -16.96
C SER A 55 -1.95 19.06 -15.45
N ILE A 56 -2.64 18.08 -14.90
CA ILE A 56 -2.75 17.83 -13.46
C ILE A 56 -1.85 16.66 -13.10
N TYR A 57 -0.98 16.87 -12.12
CA TYR A 57 0.02 15.90 -11.65
C TYR A 57 -0.18 15.63 -10.16
N TYR A 58 -0.51 14.38 -9.82
CA TYR A 58 -0.35 13.85 -8.48
C TYR A 58 1.10 13.42 -8.31
N LEU A 59 1.79 14.06 -7.38
CA LEU A 59 3.24 13.92 -7.22
C LEU A 59 3.63 12.63 -6.52
N GLY A 60 2.70 12.03 -5.79
CA GLY A 60 2.95 10.85 -4.97
C GLY A 60 3.80 11.15 -3.73
N ASN A 61 4.13 10.11 -2.97
CA ASN A 61 4.95 10.20 -1.77
C ASN A 61 6.44 10.20 -2.09
N PRO A 62 7.29 10.88 -1.31
CA PRO A 62 8.74 10.85 -1.49
C PRO A 62 9.39 9.53 -1.07
N TYR A 63 8.73 8.73 -0.23
CA TYR A 63 9.15 7.41 0.26
C TYR A 63 7.91 6.54 0.55
N GLU A 64 8.11 5.26 0.76
CA GLU A 64 7.05 4.31 1.11
C GLU A 64 6.55 4.59 2.54
N MET A 65 5.24 4.69 2.73
CA MET A 65 4.59 4.93 4.02
C MET A 65 3.80 3.72 4.52
N PHE A 66 3.29 2.92 3.58
CA PHE A 66 2.46 1.75 3.87
C PHE A 66 2.89 0.54 3.04
N TRP A 67 2.43 -0.64 3.41
CA TRP A 67 2.74 -1.89 2.69
C TRP A 67 2.26 -1.89 1.24
N ASN A 68 1.16 -1.22 0.93
CA ASN A 68 0.68 -1.06 -0.45
C ASN A 68 1.53 -0.12 -1.30
N ASP A 69 2.51 0.56 -0.72
CA ASP A 69 3.48 1.37 -1.44
C ASP A 69 4.69 0.54 -1.95
N VAL A 70 4.79 -0.74 -1.54
CA VAL A 70 5.89 -1.63 -1.91
C VAL A 70 6.01 -1.75 -3.43
N ASN A 71 7.24 -1.63 -3.92
CA ASN A 71 7.59 -1.67 -5.35
C ASN A 71 7.03 -0.51 -6.19
N ASP A 72 6.37 0.47 -5.61
CA ASP A 72 5.97 1.67 -6.33
C ASP A 72 7.10 2.70 -6.36
N LYS A 73 7.20 3.45 -7.47
CA LYS A 73 8.27 4.43 -7.67
C LYS A 73 7.99 5.67 -6.84
N ARG A 74 8.71 5.85 -5.74
CA ARG A 74 8.63 7.01 -4.84
C ARG A 74 9.74 8.01 -5.14
N GLY A 75 9.61 9.24 -4.63
CA GLY A 75 10.61 10.29 -4.79
C GLY A 75 10.00 11.67 -4.84
N PHE A 76 10.76 12.64 -5.33
CA PHE A 76 10.35 14.03 -5.41
C PHE A 76 10.49 14.59 -6.82
N HIS A 77 10.07 15.82 -6.99
CA HIS A 77 10.03 16.48 -8.28
C HIS A 77 10.73 17.84 -8.21
N ILE A 78 11.41 18.18 -9.29
CA ILE A 78 11.95 19.52 -9.52
C ILE A 78 11.15 20.14 -10.68
N TYR A 79 10.57 21.28 -10.42
CA TYR A 79 9.83 22.03 -11.41
C TYR A 79 10.58 23.32 -11.77
N ASP A 80 10.89 23.47 -13.06
CA ASP A 80 11.51 24.66 -13.62
C ASP A 80 10.42 25.62 -14.05
N THR A 81 10.34 26.78 -13.39
CA THR A 81 9.30 27.78 -13.62
C THR A 81 9.46 28.54 -14.93
N ASP A 82 10.67 28.61 -15.47
CA ASP A 82 10.97 29.33 -16.70
C ASP A 82 10.64 28.46 -17.92
N THR A 83 11.07 27.20 -17.88
CA THR A 83 10.84 26.24 -18.96
C THR A 83 9.55 25.45 -18.80
N LEU A 84 8.88 25.54 -17.66
CA LEU A 84 7.68 24.81 -17.28
C LEU A 84 7.88 23.26 -17.36
N LYS A 85 9.09 22.78 -17.06
CA LYS A 85 9.42 21.36 -17.10
C LYS A 85 9.41 20.75 -15.72
N LEU A 86 8.79 19.61 -15.60
CA LEU A 86 8.79 18.78 -14.41
C LEU A 86 9.81 17.65 -14.57
N LYS A 87 10.76 17.54 -13.64
CA LYS A 87 11.73 16.45 -13.56
C LYS A 87 11.46 15.63 -12.33
N THR A 88 11.27 14.34 -12.51
CA THR A 88 11.08 13.38 -11.41
C THR A 88 12.44 12.82 -10.96
N ILE A 89 12.68 12.81 -9.65
CA ILE A 89 13.83 12.19 -9.02
C ILE A 89 13.31 11.02 -8.19
N ASN A 90 13.64 9.80 -8.58
CA ASN A 90 13.21 8.63 -7.85
C ASN A 90 14.08 8.42 -6.61
N ASN A 91 13.44 8.02 -5.50
CA ASN A 91 14.13 7.58 -4.30
C ASN A 91 14.66 6.16 -4.53
N PRO A 92 15.96 5.93 -4.44
CA PRO A 92 16.52 4.59 -4.60
C PRO A 92 16.36 3.73 -3.35
N ASN A 93 15.94 4.32 -2.22
CA ASN A 93 15.90 3.65 -0.92
C ASN A 93 14.47 3.16 -0.63
N ALA A 94 14.18 1.92 -1.01
CA ALA A 94 12.96 1.25 -0.54
C ALA A 94 13.05 0.99 0.97
N MET A 95 11.97 1.24 1.70
CA MET A 95 11.87 0.99 3.14
C MET A 95 11.28 -0.39 3.43
N PHE A 96 10.30 -0.80 2.65
CA PHE A 96 9.58 -2.05 2.83
C PHE A 96 10.07 -3.11 1.85
N LYS A 97 10.14 -4.35 2.32
CA LYS A 97 10.47 -5.53 1.51
C LYS A 97 9.51 -6.66 1.82
N VAL A 98 8.99 -7.29 0.78
CA VAL A 98 8.16 -8.49 0.92
C VAL A 98 8.95 -9.69 0.42
N ILE A 99 8.98 -10.75 1.22
CA ILE A 99 9.58 -12.04 0.89
C ILE A 99 8.44 -13.05 0.85
N ASP A 100 8.23 -13.69 -0.28
CA ASP A 100 7.41 -14.88 -0.38
C ASP A 100 8.32 -16.09 -0.11
N TYR A 101 8.18 -16.71 1.07
CA TYR A 101 9.06 -17.79 1.51
C TYR A 101 9.03 -19.00 0.53
N ALA A 102 7.85 -19.37 0.02
CA ALA A 102 7.70 -20.49 -0.88
C ALA A 102 8.42 -20.28 -2.23
N ASN A 103 8.48 -19.03 -2.69
CA ASN A 103 9.11 -18.66 -3.96
C ASN A 103 10.56 -18.15 -3.81
N THR A 104 11.06 -18.08 -2.57
CA THR A 104 12.44 -17.64 -2.32
C THR A 104 13.39 -18.80 -2.51
N PRO A 105 14.45 -18.65 -3.33
CA PRO A 105 15.43 -19.72 -3.52
C PRO A 105 16.03 -20.14 -2.19
N ARG A 106 16.02 -21.44 -1.88
CA ARG A 106 16.52 -22.01 -0.61
C ARG A 106 17.99 -21.72 -0.34
N GLN A 107 18.74 -21.36 -1.39
CA GLN A 107 20.15 -20.99 -1.33
C GLN A 107 20.35 -19.47 -1.45
N MET A 108 19.38 -18.69 -0.96
CA MET A 108 19.56 -17.25 -0.92
C MET A 108 20.78 -16.90 -0.07
N THR A 109 21.82 -16.40 -0.71
CA THR A 109 23.11 -16.11 -0.07
C THR A 109 23.26 -14.67 0.37
N ASN A 110 22.43 -13.76 -0.15
CA ASN A 110 22.54 -12.33 0.12
C ASN A 110 21.30 -11.80 0.84
N PHE A 111 21.41 -11.73 2.17
CA PHE A 111 20.43 -11.08 3.03
C PHE A 111 20.74 -9.60 3.32
N ASP A 112 21.88 -9.07 2.89
CA ASP A 112 22.29 -7.68 3.18
C ASP A 112 21.32 -6.65 2.59
N GLN A 113 20.59 -7.00 1.54
CA GLN A 113 19.56 -6.14 0.96
C GLN A 113 18.39 -5.83 1.91
N TYR A 114 18.26 -6.57 3.00
CA TYR A 114 17.22 -6.38 4.02
C TYR A 114 17.70 -5.59 5.23
N ARG A 115 18.98 -5.23 5.27
CA ARG A 115 19.54 -4.38 6.35
C ARG A 115 18.77 -3.06 6.44
N ASP A 116 18.38 -2.69 7.64
CA ASP A 116 17.65 -1.46 7.96
C ASP A 116 16.29 -1.35 7.19
N LYS A 117 15.72 -2.47 6.74
CA LYS A 117 14.42 -2.53 6.07
C LYS A 117 13.35 -3.08 6.99
N ILE A 118 12.10 -2.70 6.72
CA ILE A 118 10.92 -3.33 7.30
C ILE A 118 10.54 -4.48 6.37
N VAL A 119 10.65 -5.72 6.89
CA VAL A 119 10.51 -6.92 6.06
C VAL A 119 9.24 -7.66 6.43
N LYS A 120 8.41 -7.98 5.43
CA LYS A 120 7.27 -8.90 5.56
C LYS A 120 7.65 -10.24 4.96
N VAL A 121 7.57 -11.30 5.74
CA VAL A 121 7.75 -12.68 5.27
C VAL A 121 6.37 -13.33 5.16
N VAL A 122 5.96 -13.67 3.94
CA VAL A 122 4.72 -14.39 3.67
C VAL A 122 5.05 -15.87 3.57
N VAL A 123 4.52 -16.65 4.50
CA VAL A 123 4.74 -18.10 4.58
C VAL A 123 3.45 -18.81 4.20
N ARG A 124 3.40 -19.38 3.00
CA ARG A 124 2.25 -20.17 2.52
C ARG A 124 2.40 -21.64 2.89
N GLU A 125 3.60 -22.14 2.71
CA GLU A 125 3.97 -23.51 3.02
C GLU A 125 5.38 -23.51 3.60
N LYS A 126 5.58 -24.33 4.62
CA LYS A 126 6.93 -24.61 5.16
C LYS A 126 7.40 -25.93 4.62
N ASP A 127 8.64 -25.98 4.15
CA ASP A 127 9.26 -27.22 3.69
C ASP A 127 9.48 -28.16 4.86
N ASP A 128 10.21 -27.66 5.85
CA ASP A 128 10.50 -28.24 7.15
C ASP A 128 10.90 -27.13 8.11
N ASP A 129 10.66 -27.36 9.40
CA ASP A 129 10.89 -26.35 10.44
C ASP A 129 12.37 -25.94 10.51
N LYS A 130 13.30 -26.86 10.28
CA LYS A 130 14.74 -26.55 10.32
C LYS A 130 15.17 -25.59 9.23
N SER A 131 14.70 -25.78 8.01
CA SER A 131 15.00 -24.89 6.87
C SER A 131 14.39 -23.50 7.10
N TYR A 132 13.18 -23.47 7.62
CA TYR A 132 12.52 -22.22 7.99
C TYR A 132 13.28 -21.46 9.08
N ASP A 133 13.67 -22.14 10.14
CA ASP A 133 14.45 -21.55 11.23
C ASP A 133 15.79 -21.01 10.76
N MET A 134 16.50 -21.74 9.88
CA MET A 134 17.76 -21.29 9.31
C MET A 134 17.55 -20.03 8.44
N PHE A 135 16.48 -19.97 7.67
CA PHE A 135 16.12 -18.81 6.89
C PHE A 135 15.85 -17.60 7.79
N MET A 136 14.99 -17.75 8.82
CA MET A 136 14.66 -16.68 9.75
C MET A 136 15.87 -16.19 10.56
N GLN A 137 16.76 -17.11 10.97
CA GLN A 137 18.03 -16.73 11.60
C GLN A 137 18.94 -15.93 10.67
N SER A 138 19.02 -16.31 9.38
CA SER A 138 19.83 -15.60 8.40
C SER A 138 19.26 -14.21 8.11
N LEU A 139 17.94 -14.09 7.99
CA LEU A 139 17.27 -12.81 7.84
C LEU A 139 17.50 -11.91 9.05
N SER A 140 17.35 -12.44 10.26
CA SER A 140 17.59 -11.70 11.50
C SER A 140 19.05 -11.21 11.62
N LYS A 141 20.03 -12.01 11.19
CA LYS A 141 21.46 -11.62 11.17
C LYS A 141 21.76 -10.47 10.21
N ALA A 142 20.94 -10.29 9.18
CA ALA A 142 21.07 -9.13 8.28
C ALA A 142 20.67 -7.82 8.95
N ASN A 143 20.14 -7.86 10.17
CA ASN A 143 19.74 -6.72 10.96
C ASN A 143 18.69 -5.83 10.25
N PRO A 144 17.55 -6.36 9.82
CA PRO A 144 16.43 -5.54 9.38
C PRO A 144 15.92 -4.69 10.55
N TYR A 145 15.25 -3.60 10.23
CA TYR A 145 14.61 -2.74 11.24
C TYR A 145 13.45 -3.45 11.95
N ASP A 146 12.66 -4.21 11.17
CA ASP A 146 11.56 -5.01 11.69
C ASP A 146 11.30 -6.21 10.78
N ILE A 147 10.79 -7.31 11.34
CA ILE A 147 10.37 -8.50 10.60
C ILE A 147 8.93 -8.85 11.01
N LYS A 148 8.01 -8.71 10.06
CA LYS A 148 6.63 -9.18 10.21
C LYS A 148 6.46 -10.50 9.47
N VAL A 149 6.06 -11.56 10.18
CA VAL A 149 5.72 -12.86 9.57
C VAL A 149 4.21 -12.95 9.40
N VAL A 150 3.77 -13.33 8.20
CA VAL A 150 2.37 -13.61 7.88
C VAL A 150 2.29 -15.06 7.41
N GLU A 151 1.77 -15.93 8.26
CA GLU A 151 1.53 -17.33 7.92
C GLU A 151 0.15 -17.47 7.27
N ARG A 152 0.11 -18.07 6.08
CA ARG A 152 -1.13 -18.43 5.40
C ARG A 152 -1.37 -19.93 5.59
N THR A 153 -2.21 -20.28 6.51
CA THR A 153 -2.68 -21.67 6.61
C THR A 153 -3.70 -21.93 5.51
N VAL A 154 -3.42 -22.88 4.63
CA VAL A 154 -4.37 -23.37 3.58
C VAL A 154 -5.51 -24.20 4.21
N ASN A 155 -5.94 -23.90 5.42
CA ASN A 155 -7.08 -24.54 6.03
C ASN A 155 -8.27 -23.60 6.09
N MET A 156 -9.01 -23.54 5.00
CA MET A 156 -10.31 -22.85 4.90
C MET A 156 -11.43 -23.53 5.71
N LEU A 157 -11.15 -24.45 6.65
CA LEU A 157 -12.18 -25.22 7.35
C LEU A 157 -11.96 -25.46 8.87
N ALA A 158 -11.05 -24.74 9.50
CA ALA A 158 -10.97 -24.80 10.96
C ALA A 158 -11.13 -23.42 11.58
N PRO A 159 -12.12 -23.20 12.46
CA PRO A 159 -12.12 -22.05 13.33
C PRO A 159 -11.09 -22.28 14.44
N ASP A 160 -10.36 -21.21 14.75
CA ASP A 160 -9.55 -21.01 15.95
C ASP A 160 -8.14 -21.60 15.98
N GLU A 161 -7.14 -20.72 15.95
CA GLU A 161 -6.24 -20.36 17.03
C GLU A 161 -5.04 -19.57 16.50
N ASP A 162 -4.71 -18.46 17.19
CA ASP A 162 -3.49 -17.64 17.11
C ASP A 162 -3.36 -16.56 16.04
N ILE A 163 -4.16 -15.49 16.18
CA ILE A 163 -3.78 -14.17 15.63
C ILE A 163 -4.20 -13.06 16.62
N ALA A 164 -3.45 -12.86 17.66
CA ALA A 164 -3.77 -11.90 18.73
C ALA A 164 -3.92 -10.42 18.33
N GLN A 165 -3.52 -10.02 17.12
CA GLN A 165 -3.78 -8.66 16.60
C GLN A 165 -4.86 -8.62 15.50
N THR A 166 -5.11 -9.73 14.83
CA THR A 166 -6.18 -9.85 13.84
C THR A 166 -7.52 -10.11 14.51
N GLU A 167 -7.51 -10.79 15.67
CA GLU A 167 -8.71 -11.03 16.47
C GLU A 167 -9.37 -9.74 16.92
N ASP A 168 -8.59 -8.70 17.26
CA ASP A 168 -9.16 -7.44 17.71
C ASP A 168 -9.95 -6.74 16.58
N THR A 169 -9.40 -6.61 15.40
CA THR A 169 -10.08 -5.95 14.28
C THR A 169 -11.30 -6.75 13.78
N MET A 170 -11.17 -8.07 13.60
CA MET A 170 -12.31 -8.91 13.17
C MET A 170 -13.38 -9.02 14.23
N THR A 171 -13.00 -9.04 15.49
CA THR A 171 -13.93 -9.04 16.62
C THR A 171 -14.73 -7.74 16.67
N LEU A 172 -14.05 -6.59 16.52
CA LEU A 172 -14.71 -5.28 16.45
C LEU A 172 -15.67 -5.19 15.27
N LEU A 173 -15.25 -5.65 14.08
CA LEU A 173 -16.08 -5.64 12.87
C LEU A 173 -17.30 -6.56 13.02
N ASN A 174 -17.14 -7.76 13.60
CA ASN A 174 -18.24 -8.67 13.86
C ASN A 174 -19.22 -8.10 14.87
N THR A 175 -18.73 -7.47 15.95
CA THR A 175 -19.56 -6.78 16.94
C THR A 175 -20.35 -5.66 16.30
N TYR A 176 -19.70 -4.84 15.47
CA TYR A 176 -20.37 -3.78 14.72
C TYR A 176 -21.52 -4.31 13.83
N ILE A 177 -21.30 -5.44 13.13
CA ILE A 177 -22.34 -6.07 12.32
C ILE A 177 -23.49 -6.59 13.20
N ASP A 178 -23.18 -7.13 14.39
CA ASP A 178 -24.21 -7.61 15.32
C ASP A 178 -25.10 -6.48 15.84
N ASP A 179 -24.54 -5.30 16.02
CA ASP A 179 -25.25 -4.10 16.48
C ASP A 179 -26.00 -3.36 15.36
N LEU A 180 -25.72 -3.64 14.08
CA LEU A 180 -26.42 -3.02 12.97
C LEU A 180 -27.91 -3.39 12.95
N SER A 181 -28.78 -2.37 12.91
CA SER A 181 -30.20 -2.55 12.63
C SER A 181 -30.38 -2.68 11.11
N THR A 182 -30.44 -3.93 10.61
CA THR A 182 -30.56 -4.22 9.19
C THR A 182 -31.39 -5.48 8.96
N ASP A 183 -32.17 -5.51 7.87
CA ASP A 183 -32.91 -6.69 7.41
C ASP A 183 -32.02 -7.65 6.59
N LEU A 184 -30.76 -7.30 6.36
CA LEU A 184 -29.82 -8.14 5.62
C LEU A 184 -29.32 -9.30 6.47
N ASN A 185 -28.92 -10.38 5.80
CA ASN A 185 -28.36 -11.56 6.47
C ASN A 185 -26.97 -11.24 7.06
N LYS A 186 -26.92 -11.02 8.37
CA LYS A 186 -25.69 -10.67 9.08
C LYS A 186 -24.59 -11.74 8.95
N SER A 187 -24.95 -13.03 8.89
CA SER A 187 -23.98 -14.10 8.70
C SER A 187 -23.28 -13.96 7.34
N LYS A 188 -24.05 -13.72 6.29
CA LYS A 188 -23.48 -13.52 4.95
C LYS A 188 -22.61 -12.26 4.87
N ILE A 189 -22.99 -11.20 5.58
CA ILE A 189 -22.16 -9.97 5.68
C ILE A 189 -20.85 -10.29 6.36
N LYS A 190 -20.86 -11.03 7.47
CA LYS A 190 -19.65 -11.43 8.18
C LYS A 190 -18.73 -12.31 7.33
N ASP A 191 -19.30 -13.22 6.54
CA ASP A 191 -18.54 -14.09 5.63
C ASP A 191 -17.83 -13.26 4.54
N ILE A 192 -18.58 -12.35 3.89
CA ILE A 192 -18.02 -11.43 2.89
C ILE A 192 -16.93 -10.53 3.50
N LEU A 193 -17.17 -10.00 4.70
CA LEU A 193 -16.21 -9.16 5.39
C LEU A 193 -14.93 -9.92 5.72
N ARG A 194 -15.06 -11.16 6.22
CA ARG A 194 -13.91 -12.02 6.50
C ARG A 194 -13.09 -12.29 5.25
N GLU A 195 -13.76 -12.65 4.16
CA GLU A 195 -13.10 -12.90 2.88
C GLU A 195 -12.40 -11.65 2.34
N THR A 196 -13.07 -10.49 2.38
CA THR A 196 -12.50 -9.21 1.94
C THR A 196 -11.32 -8.79 2.83
N TYR A 197 -11.43 -8.98 4.15
CA TYR A 197 -10.35 -8.69 5.09
C TYR A 197 -9.12 -9.59 4.85
N GLN A 198 -9.37 -10.89 4.62
CA GLN A 198 -8.30 -11.81 4.25
C GLN A 198 -7.62 -11.38 2.94
N GLN A 199 -8.39 -11.06 1.90
CA GLN A 199 -7.85 -10.55 0.63
C GLN A 199 -7.06 -9.26 0.84
N ALA A 200 -7.55 -8.33 1.66
CA ALA A 200 -6.83 -7.10 1.99
C ALA A 200 -5.50 -7.37 2.70
N CYS A 201 -5.49 -8.32 3.66
CA CYS A 201 -4.25 -8.77 4.30
C CYS A 201 -3.29 -9.48 3.33
N GLU A 202 -3.81 -10.01 2.22
CA GLU A 202 -3.01 -10.65 1.17
C GLU A 202 -2.31 -9.65 0.26
N VAL A 203 -2.95 -8.53 -0.01
CA VAL A 203 -2.43 -7.46 -0.85
C VAL A 203 -1.52 -6.52 -0.05
N LEU A 204 -1.70 -6.48 1.27
CA LEU A 204 -0.91 -5.69 2.22
C LEU A 204 0.30 -6.50 2.73
#